data_dccb3a509d78569d84da7863ddc9e6e9
#
_entry.id   dccb3a509d78569d84da7863ddc9e6e9
#
_cell.length_a   1.000
_cell.length_b   1.000
_cell.length_c   1.000
_cell.angle_alpha   90.00
_cell.angle_beta   90.00
_cell.angle_gamma   90.00
#
_symmetry.space_group_name_H-M   'P 1'
#
loop_
_entity.id
_entity.type
_entity.pdbx_description
1 polymer ?
#
loop_
_entity_poly.entity_id
_entity_poly.type
_entity_poly.pdbx_seq_one_letter_code
_entity_poly.pdbx_strand_id
1 'polypeptide(L)'
;KQEEELLLTVKKETGIDVQIWAARSIAKVFDNLSLSYARTEKTNSPSFTKNFLSTHQHPMVKNIAKAREINKAHTTFIDTILKHQHRGRIHADINPIRSDQGGTVTGRFSYSNPNLQQIPARNKDLGPMIRSLFIPEKNHKWGCFDYSQQEPRLVVHYAATTEPICFDNSVSSIVNKFKDDTVDFHQTVADMANISRTQAKTINLGLFYGMGKAKLQAELGLSTKDEAEDLFNQYHQNVPFVRDLMNYTSKTAQTSGSIGTLLGRRCRFNKWEPAQFGMHKPMEYEEAERTYGRGRIRRAFTYKALNKLIQGSAADMTKKAMVDLYNEGVIPHIQIHDELDISVESDDAAKKIIDIMENAVTLEVPNKVDYESGKTWGDIYD
;
A
#
# COMPACT_ATOMS: atom_id res chain seq x y z
N LYS A 1 24.75 -2.97 19.84
CA LYS A 1 26.14 -3.24 19.43
C LYS A 1 26.45 -2.67 18.05
N GLN A 2 25.86 -3.16 16.96
CA GLN A 2 26.12 -2.66 15.59
C GLN A 2 25.82 -1.15 15.44
N GLU A 3 24.71 -0.65 15.99
CA GLU A 3 24.38 0.78 16.03
C GLU A 3 25.47 1.58 16.76
N GLU A 4 25.89 1.13 17.93
CA GLU A 4 26.92 1.76 18.74
C GLU A 4 28.27 1.82 18.02
N GLU A 5 28.65 0.74 17.31
CA GLU A 5 29.88 0.69 16.52
C GLU A 5 29.89 1.72 15.38
N LEU A 6 28.74 1.89 14.69
CA LEU A 6 28.57 2.90 13.63
C LEU A 6 28.68 4.31 14.20
N LEU A 7 28.02 4.59 15.34
CA LEU A 7 28.05 5.89 15.97
C LEU A 7 29.41 6.22 16.59
N LEU A 8 30.11 5.23 17.13
CA LEU A 8 31.48 5.38 17.60
C LEU A 8 32.43 5.75 16.45
N THR A 9 32.23 5.18 15.26
CA THR A 9 32.99 5.54 14.06
C THR A 9 32.74 7.00 13.66
N VAL A 10 31.49 7.46 13.66
CA VAL A 10 31.15 8.87 13.40
C VAL A 10 31.81 9.79 14.45
N LYS A 11 31.76 9.42 15.72
CA LYS A 11 32.36 10.18 16.82
C LYS A 11 33.87 10.29 16.70
N LYS A 12 34.56 9.20 16.33
CA LYS A 12 36.02 9.19 16.12
C LYS A 12 36.44 10.11 15.00
N GLU A 13 35.69 10.14 13.90
CA GLU A 13 36.02 10.92 12.70
C GLU A 13 35.68 12.40 12.86
N THR A 14 34.56 12.71 13.51
CA THR A 14 34.03 14.09 13.57
C THR A 14 34.18 14.74 14.95
N GLY A 15 34.55 14.00 15.98
CA GLY A 15 34.54 14.48 17.37
C GLY A 15 33.14 14.68 17.97
N ILE A 16 32.06 14.34 17.23
CA ILE A 16 30.68 14.64 17.62
C ILE A 16 29.97 13.38 18.07
N ASP A 17 29.40 13.42 19.27
CA ASP A 17 28.48 12.40 19.79
C ASP A 17 27.09 12.67 19.21
N VAL A 18 26.76 12.01 18.10
CA VAL A 18 25.57 12.32 17.32
C VAL A 18 24.30 11.68 17.89
N GLN A 19 23.30 12.51 18.12
CA GLN A 19 21.93 12.09 18.42
C GLN A 19 21.17 11.89 17.11
N ILE A 20 21.02 10.65 16.68
CA ILE A 20 20.54 10.30 15.33
C ILE A 20 19.14 10.79 15.00
N TRP A 21 18.27 11.07 15.97
CA TRP A 21 16.93 11.60 15.76
C TRP A 21 16.83 13.11 15.92
N ALA A 22 17.89 13.76 16.41
CA ALA A 22 17.94 15.22 16.57
C ALA A 22 18.58 15.89 15.35
N ALA A 23 17.77 16.58 14.52
CA ALA A 23 18.25 17.24 13.32
C ALA A 23 19.41 18.21 13.58
N ARG A 24 19.36 18.95 14.70
CA ARG A 24 20.45 19.86 15.11
C ARG A 24 21.75 19.12 15.43
N SER A 25 21.69 17.90 15.95
CA SER A 25 22.88 17.10 16.24
C SER A 25 23.53 16.58 14.94
N ILE A 26 22.70 16.13 13.99
CA ILE A 26 23.19 15.71 12.67
C ILE A 26 23.76 16.90 11.90
N ALA A 27 23.15 18.09 12.00
CA ALA A 27 23.67 19.30 11.36
C ALA A 27 25.12 19.60 11.79
N LYS A 28 25.45 19.42 13.07
CA LYS A 28 26.85 19.58 13.55
C LYS A 28 27.83 18.65 12.84
N VAL A 29 27.42 17.40 12.54
CA VAL A 29 28.25 16.46 11.78
C VAL A 29 28.44 16.95 10.35
N PHE A 30 27.38 17.43 9.70
CA PHE A 30 27.45 17.99 8.35
C PHE A 30 28.30 19.24 8.29
N ASP A 31 28.15 20.16 9.26
CA ASP A 31 28.96 21.39 9.35
C ASP A 31 30.44 21.05 9.55
N ASN A 32 30.78 20.10 10.44
CA ASN A 32 32.15 19.63 10.66
C ASN A 32 32.78 19.02 9.39
N LEU A 33 31.98 18.28 8.60
CA LEU A 33 32.42 17.67 7.34
C LEU A 33 32.30 18.62 6.14
N SER A 34 31.91 19.88 6.34
CA SER A 34 31.67 20.88 5.27
C SER A 34 30.65 20.39 4.23
N LEU A 35 29.61 19.64 4.64
CA LEU A 35 28.57 19.11 3.79
C LEU A 35 27.32 19.99 3.84
N SER A 36 26.68 20.18 2.69
CA SER A 36 25.42 20.91 2.59
C SER A 36 24.21 20.05 2.98
N TYR A 37 23.15 20.69 3.50
CA TYR A 37 21.90 20.04 3.84
C TYR A 37 20.70 20.99 3.66
N ALA A 38 19.52 20.40 3.44
CA ALA A 38 18.28 21.15 3.26
C ALA A 38 17.77 21.72 4.60
N ARG A 39 17.02 22.81 4.50
CA ARG A 39 16.29 23.43 5.61
C ARG A 39 14.81 23.47 5.32
N THR A 40 13.99 23.45 6.37
CA THR A 40 12.54 23.55 6.24
C THR A 40 12.13 24.97 5.84
N GLU A 41 11.20 25.11 4.90
CA GLU A 41 10.72 26.41 4.40
C GLU A 41 10.11 27.28 5.49
N LYS A 42 9.33 26.69 6.41
CA LYS A 42 8.59 27.44 7.44
C LYS A 42 9.45 27.90 8.61
N THR A 43 10.40 27.09 9.05
CA THR A 43 11.14 27.32 10.32
C THR A 43 12.64 27.47 10.12
N ASN A 44 13.12 27.34 8.88
CA ASN A 44 14.55 27.32 8.54
C ASN A 44 15.39 26.34 9.37
N SER A 45 14.75 25.29 9.88
CA SER A 45 15.40 24.24 10.67
C SER A 45 16.08 23.20 9.77
N PRO A 46 17.22 22.60 10.20
CA PRO A 46 17.85 21.51 9.45
C PRO A 46 16.87 20.37 9.16
N SER A 47 16.92 19.83 7.95
CA SER A 47 16.03 18.77 7.50
C SER A 47 16.82 17.57 6.95
N PHE A 48 16.71 16.41 7.61
CA PHE A 48 17.39 15.17 7.25
C PHE A 48 16.36 14.06 7.03
N THR A 49 15.77 14.04 5.83
CA THR A 49 14.82 12.99 5.44
C THR A 49 15.52 11.64 5.28
N LYS A 50 14.76 10.54 5.36
CA LYS A 50 15.29 9.18 5.13
C LYS A 50 15.96 9.11 3.76
N ASN A 51 15.29 9.59 2.72
CA ASN A 51 15.80 9.54 1.36
C ASN A 51 17.13 10.31 1.21
N PHE A 52 17.20 11.54 1.74
CA PHE A 52 18.42 12.35 1.69
C PHE A 52 19.62 11.65 2.34
N LEU A 53 19.44 11.08 3.53
CA LEU A 53 20.52 10.39 4.23
C LEU A 53 20.92 9.07 3.54
N SER A 54 19.96 8.31 3.03
CA SER A 54 20.24 7.00 2.40
C SER A 54 20.91 7.10 1.03
N THR A 55 20.69 8.20 0.30
CA THR A 55 21.30 8.44 -1.02
C THR A 55 22.62 9.20 -0.94
N HIS A 56 22.98 9.72 0.22
CA HIS A 56 24.20 10.51 0.40
C HIS A 56 25.47 9.65 0.28
N GLN A 57 26.50 10.17 -0.40
CA GLN A 57 27.69 9.37 -0.71
C GLN A 57 28.74 9.33 0.41
N HIS A 58 28.74 10.30 1.31
CA HIS A 58 29.74 10.39 2.37
C HIS A 58 29.62 9.24 3.39
N PRO A 59 30.73 8.52 3.75
CA PRO A 59 30.68 7.35 4.63
C PRO A 59 30.04 7.62 6.00
N MET A 60 30.36 8.76 6.64
CA MET A 60 29.80 9.10 7.96
C MET A 60 28.29 9.33 7.89
N VAL A 61 27.76 9.88 6.80
CA VAL A 61 26.33 10.05 6.58
C VAL A 61 25.66 8.70 6.37
N LYS A 62 26.30 7.80 5.62
CA LYS A 62 25.82 6.39 5.46
C LYS A 62 25.76 5.69 6.82
N ASN A 63 26.75 5.88 7.69
CA ASN A 63 26.76 5.32 9.03
C ASN A 63 25.59 5.85 9.88
N ILE A 64 25.30 7.15 9.82
CA ILE A 64 24.14 7.74 10.50
C ILE A 64 22.82 7.18 9.93
N ALA A 65 22.71 7.06 8.60
CA ALA A 65 21.53 6.48 7.96
C ALA A 65 21.31 5.03 8.41
N LYS A 66 22.36 4.20 8.41
CA LYS A 66 22.29 2.80 8.86
C LYS A 66 22.02 2.67 10.34
N ALA A 67 22.62 3.53 11.19
CA ALA A 67 22.33 3.58 12.63
C ALA A 67 20.84 3.91 12.89
N ARG A 68 20.24 4.88 12.16
CA ARG A 68 18.80 5.16 12.22
C ARG A 68 17.94 3.96 11.82
N GLU A 69 18.34 3.25 10.78
CA GLU A 69 17.63 2.08 10.31
C GLU A 69 17.63 0.98 11.37
N ILE A 70 18.79 0.65 11.95
CA ILE A 70 18.95 -0.36 13.01
C ILE A 70 18.19 0.06 14.27
N ASN A 71 18.34 1.31 14.71
CA ASN A 71 17.64 1.83 15.88
C ASN A 71 16.11 1.74 15.71
N LYS A 72 15.60 2.15 14.55
CA LYS A 72 14.18 2.01 14.25
C LYS A 72 13.72 0.57 14.25
N ALA A 73 14.51 -0.35 13.69
CA ALA A 73 14.19 -1.78 13.69
C ALA A 73 14.11 -2.33 15.14
N HIS A 74 15.06 -1.97 15.98
CA HIS A 74 15.08 -2.35 17.39
C HIS A 74 13.89 -1.78 18.15
N THR A 75 13.76 -0.45 18.21
CA THR A 75 12.76 0.23 19.05
C THR A 75 11.33 0.07 18.56
N THR A 76 11.11 0.08 17.24
CA THR A 76 9.76 0.03 16.66
C THR A 76 9.25 -1.41 16.54
N PHE A 77 10.12 -2.37 16.24
CA PHE A 77 9.68 -3.75 16.00
C PHE A 77 10.07 -4.69 17.15
N ILE A 78 11.35 -4.84 17.46
CA ILE A 78 11.80 -5.86 18.44
C ILE A 78 11.26 -5.54 19.84
N ASP A 79 11.49 -4.35 20.36
CA ASP A 79 11.01 -3.95 21.68
C ASP A 79 9.48 -4.03 21.78
N THR A 80 8.79 -3.62 20.70
CA THR A 80 7.33 -3.65 20.65
C THR A 80 6.81 -5.09 20.60
N ILE A 81 7.43 -5.97 19.84
CA ILE A 81 7.11 -7.41 19.79
C ILE A 81 7.28 -8.04 21.17
N LEU A 82 8.45 -7.83 21.80
CA LEU A 82 8.75 -8.38 23.13
C LEU A 82 7.78 -7.85 24.19
N LYS A 83 7.42 -6.57 24.13
CA LYS A 83 6.46 -5.96 25.05
C LYS A 83 5.06 -6.59 24.97
N HIS A 84 4.63 -7.00 23.79
CA HIS A 84 3.30 -7.56 23.55
C HIS A 84 3.29 -9.09 23.45
N GLN A 85 4.42 -9.72 23.75
CA GLN A 85 4.50 -11.17 23.84
C GLN A 85 3.85 -11.66 25.15
N HIS A 86 2.98 -12.65 25.05
CA HIS A 86 2.39 -13.35 26.18
C HIS A 86 2.38 -14.85 25.91
N ARG A 87 2.98 -15.64 26.79
CA ARG A 87 3.06 -17.11 26.70
C ARG A 87 3.56 -17.62 25.35
N GLY A 88 4.58 -16.98 24.77
CA GLY A 88 5.16 -17.35 23.47
C GLY A 88 4.37 -16.89 22.26
N ARG A 89 3.30 -16.09 22.45
CA ARG A 89 2.47 -15.54 21.35
C ARG A 89 2.44 -14.03 21.42
N ILE A 90 2.21 -13.41 20.27
CA ILE A 90 2.00 -11.97 20.12
C ILE A 90 0.54 -11.73 19.84
N HIS A 91 -0.06 -10.85 20.63
CA HIS A 91 -1.45 -10.47 20.49
C HIS A 91 -1.52 -9.00 20.07
N ALA A 92 -1.89 -8.76 18.82
CA ALA A 92 -2.10 -7.41 18.28
C ALA A 92 -3.57 -7.03 18.38
N ASP A 93 -3.84 -5.73 18.53
CA ASP A 93 -5.19 -5.20 18.36
C ASP A 93 -5.51 -5.13 16.87
N ILE A 94 -6.61 -5.74 16.45
CA ILE A 94 -7.08 -5.74 15.06
C ILE A 94 -8.35 -4.91 14.97
N ASN A 95 -8.32 -3.85 14.15
CA ASN A 95 -9.44 -2.97 13.92
C ASN A 95 -10.12 -3.32 12.57
N PRO A 96 -11.26 -4.03 12.57
CA PRO A 96 -11.92 -4.48 11.34
C PRO A 96 -12.74 -3.39 10.66
N ILE A 97 -13.11 -2.35 11.40
CA ILE A 97 -13.91 -1.21 10.93
C ILE A 97 -13.32 0.11 11.42
N ARG A 98 -13.66 1.21 10.74
CA ARG A 98 -13.25 2.55 11.17
C ARG A 98 -13.98 2.97 12.44
N SER A 99 -13.20 3.37 13.44
CA SER A 99 -13.65 3.98 14.70
C SER A 99 -12.73 5.13 15.10
N ASP A 100 -13.02 5.78 16.23
CA ASP A 100 -12.15 6.81 16.80
C ASP A 100 -10.82 6.21 17.30
N GLN A 101 -10.78 4.92 17.59
CA GLN A 101 -9.60 4.20 18.06
C GLN A 101 -8.73 3.63 16.93
N GLY A 102 -9.22 3.58 15.69
CA GLY A 102 -8.45 3.02 14.58
C GLY A 102 -9.30 2.61 13.38
N GLY A 103 -8.78 1.70 12.57
CA GLY A 103 -9.43 1.20 11.36
C GLY A 103 -9.19 2.07 10.14
N THR A 104 -9.59 1.57 8.98
CA THR A 104 -9.40 2.24 7.69
C THR A 104 -10.72 2.64 7.05
N VAL A 105 -10.71 3.68 6.22
CA VAL A 105 -11.91 4.12 5.48
C VAL A 105 -12.28 3.18 4.34
N THR A 106 -11.38 2.31 3.91
CA THR A 106 -11.58 1.32 2.85
C THR A 106 -12.15 0.00 3.39
N GLY A 107 -12.10 -0.22 4.70
CA GLY A 107 -12.51 -1.47 5.35
C GLY A 107 -11.40 -2.52 5.42
N ARG A 108 -10.17 -2.22 4.99
CA ARG A 108 -9.01 -3.05 5.32
C ARG A 108 -8.82 -3.11 6.83
N PHE A 109 -8.29 -4.21 7.35
CA PHE A 109 -7.84 -4.24 8.74
C PHE A 109 -6.73 -3.23 8.98
N SER A 110 -6.66 -2.69 10.17
CA SER A 110 -5.46 -2.03 10.69
C SER A 110 -5.05 -2.67 12.01
N TYR A 111 -3.76 -2.74 12.23
CA TYR A 111 -3.16 -3.33 13.41
C TYR A 111 -2.54 -2.26 14.31
N SER A 112 -2.63 -2.47 15.61
CA SER A 112 -1.91 -1.70 16.63
C SER A 112 -1.50 -2.62 17.78
N ASN A 113 -0.55 -2.19 18.58
CA ASN A 113 -0.10 -2.86 19.79
C ASN A 113 0.25 -4.36 19.65
N PRO A 114 1.14 -4.79 18.74
CA PRO A 114 1.92 -4.04 17.75
C PRO A 114 1.26 -3.99 16.36
N ASN A 115 1.74 -3.06 15.50
CA ASN A 115 1.31 -3.06 14.10
C ASN A 115 2.11 -4.08 13.28
N LEU A 116 1.60 -5.30 13.19
CA LEU A 116 2.24 -6.40 12.46
C LEU A 116 2.30 -6.19 10.94
N GLN A 117 1.43 -5.34 10.38
CA GLN A 117 1.45 -5.02 8.94
C GLN A 117 2.61 -4.10 8.54
N GLN A 118 3.35 -3.53 9.51
CA GLN A 118 4.50 -2.67 9.25
C GLN A 118 5.84 -3.36 9.42
N ILE A 119 5.87 -4.65 9.73
CA ILE A 119 7.11 -5.42 9.82
C ILE A 119 7.83 -5.38 8.46
N PRO A 120 9.13 -5.02 8.42
CA PRO A 120 9.84 -4.81 7.17
C PRO A 120 9.81 -6.03 6.26
N ALA A 121 9.44 -5.84 4.98
CA ALA A 121 9.52 -6.87 3.95
C ALA A 121 10.67 -6.60 2.97
N ARG A 122 10.87 -5.32 2.62
CA ARG A 122 11.78 -4.92 1.53
C ARG A 122 13.24 -4.77 1.95
N ASN A 123 13.53 -4.81 3.24
CA ASN A 123 14.90 -4.74 3.75
C ASN A 123 15.46 -6.15 3.82
N LYS A 124 16.42 -6.45 2.96
CA LYS A 124 17.01 -7.79 2.83
C LYS A 124 17.74 -8.28 4.08
N ASP A 125 18.22 -7.37 4.94
CA ASP A 125 18.93 -7.73 6.18
C ASP A 125 17.94 -7.84 7.37
N LEU A 126 17.15 -6.79 7.58
CA LEU A 126 16.30 -6.66 8.78
C LEU A 126 14.95 -7.36 8.62
N GLY A 127 14.43 -7.46 7.41
CA GLY A 127 13.16 -8.12 7.11
C GLY A 127 13.16 -9.58 7.55
N PRO A 128 14.01 -10.43 6.95
CA PRO A 128 14.11 -11.84 7.32
C PRO A 128 14.45 -12.04 8.82
N MET A 129 15.36 -11.22 9.37
CA MET A 129 15.75 -11.32 10.77
C MET A 129 14.57 -11.09 11.74
N ILE A 130 13.73 -10.06 11.50
CA ILE A 130 12.59 -9.78 12.38
C ILE A 130 11.47 -10.78 12.13
N ARG A 131 11.22 -11.14 10.87
CA ARG A 131 10.18 -12.10 10.51
C ARG A 131 10.50 -13.51 10.99
N SER A 132 11.78 -13.90 11.10
CA SER A 132 12.17 -15.20 11.64
C SER A 132 11.82 -15.41 13.13
N LEU A 133 11.44 -14.34 13.86
CA LEU A 133 10.88 -14.44 15.20
C LEU A 133 9.46 -15.05 15.23
N PHE A 134 8.77 -15.08 14.08
CA PHE A 134 7.45 -15.66 13.94
C PHE A 134 7.56 -17.08 13.38
N ILE A 135 7.15 -18.02 14.19
CA ILE A 135 7.25 -19.46 13.91
C ILE A 135 5.84 -20.07 13.81
N PRO A 136 5.66 -21.12 13.01
CA PRO A 136 4.38 -21.81 12.91
C PRO A 136 4.05 -22.61 14.18
N GLU A 137 2.88 -23.21 14.21
CA GLU A 137 2.52 -24.22 15.21
C GLU A 137 3.45 -25.43 15.12
N LYS A 138 3.55 -26.18 16.23
CA LYS A 138 4.44 -27.34 16.29
C LYS A 138 4.12 -28.33 15.16
N ASN A 139 5.15 -28.79 14.46
CA ASN A 139 5.09 -29.70 13.33
C ASN A 139 4.43 -29.13 12.06
N HIS A 140 4.26 -27.81 11.97
CA HIS A 140 3.75 -27.14 10.79
C HIS A 140 4.87 -26.35 10.07
N LYS A 141 4.61 -25.93 8.86
CA LYS A 141 5.37 -24.90 8.15
C LYS A 141 4.64 -23.56 8.28
N TRP A 142 5.35 -22.46 8.23
CA TRP A 142 4.76 -21.15 7.99
C TRP A 142 4.37 -21.05 6.52
N GLY A 143 3.12 -20.78 6.22
CA GLY A 143 2.63 -20.57 4.87
C GLY A 143 2.14 -19.15 4.69
N CYS A 144 2.59 -18.49 3.63
CA CYS A 144 2.07 -17.22 3.14
C CYS A 144 1.19 -17.49 1.93
N PHE A 145 -0.02 -16.98 1.93
CA PHE A 145 -1.01 -17.08 0.87
C PHE A 145 -1.40 -15.69 0.41
N ASP A 146 -0.90 -15.26 -0.74
CA ASP A 146 -1.08 -13.90 -1.26
C ASP A 146 -1.94 -13.91 -2.52
N TYR A 147 -2.97 -13.06 -2.58
CA TYR A 147 -3.76 -12.89 -3.79
C TYR A 147 -2.94 -12.26 -4.90
N SER A 148 -2.63 -13.03 -5.91
CA SER A 148 -1.88 -12.55 -7.07
C SER A 148 -2.64 -11.46 -7.81
N GLN A 149 -2.10 -10.24 -7.82
CA GLN A 149 -2.67 -9.10 -8.53
C GLN A 149 -4.14 -8.81 -8.16
N GLN A 150 -4.51 -8.87 -6.89
CA GLN A 150 -5.89 -8.73 -6.41
C GLN A 150 -6.57 -7.44 -6.93
N GLU A 151 -5.95 -6.28 -6.74
CA GLU A 151 -6.53 -4.99 -7.18
C GLU A 151 -6.65 -4.90 -8.71
N PRO A 152 -5.65 -5.28 -9.54
CA PRO A 152 -5.79 -5.39 -10.99
C PRO A 152 -6.95 -6.27 -11.46
N ARG A 153 -7.13 -7.46 -10.86
CA ARG A 153 -8.25 -8.36 -11.19
C ARG A 153 -9.60 -7.73 -10.89
N LEU A 154 -9.71 -6.99 -9.79
CA LEU A 154 -10.91 -6.22 -9.46
C LEU A 154 -11.17 -5.08 -10.46
N VAL A 155 -10.15 -4.39 -10.92
CA VAL A 155 -10.31 -3.35 -11.95
C VAL A 155 -10.87 -3.94 -13.24
N VAL A 156 -10.32 -5.07 -13.67
CA VAL A 156 -10.80 -5.77 -14.89
C VAL A 156 -12.23 -6.30 -14.69
N HIS A 157 -12.53 -6.87 -13.52
CA HIS A 157 -13.89 -7.31 -13.17
C HIS A 157 -14.89 -6.14 -13.27
N TYR A 158 -14.61 -5.01 -12.65
CA TYR A 158 -15.51 -3.85 -12.72
C TYR A 158 -15.61 -3.24 -14.11
N ALA A 159 -14.54 -3.23 -14.89
CA ALA A 159 -14.60 -2.79 -16.29
C ALA A 159 -15.49 -3.73 -17.11
N ALA A 160 -15.39 -5.03 -16.91
CA ALA A 160 -16.17 -6.04 -17.63
C ALA A 160 -17.66 -6.09 -17.23
N THR A 161 -18.01 -5.61 -16.03
CA THR A 161 -19.39 -5.63 -15.51
C THR A 161 -20.08 -4.26 -15.52
N THR A 162 -19.39 -3.17 -15.94
CA THR A 162 -19.93 -1.81 -15.93
C THR A 162 -20.28 -1.37 -17.35
N GLU A 163 -21.56 -1.13 -17.62
CA GLU A 163 -22.00 -0.52 -18.89
C GLU A 163 -21.75 1.00 -18.92
N PRO A 164 -21.32 1.58 -20.04
CA PRO A 164 -20.99 0.93 -21.34
C PRO A 164 -19.52 0.47 -21.47
N ILE A 165 -18.74 0.46 -20.39
CA ILE A 165 -17.29 0.18 -20.41
C ILE A 165 -17.02 -1.26 -20.90
N CYS A 166 -17.88 -2.21 -20.51
CA CYS A 166 -17.77 -3.63 -20.90
C CYS A 166 -17.83 -3.88 -22.41
N PHE A 167 -18.32 -2.91 -23.18
CA PHE A 167 -18.38 -3.03 -24.65
C PHE A 167 -17.07 -2.62 -25.36
N ASP A 168 -16.10 -2.10 -24.62
CA ASP A 168 -14.78 -1.80 -25.17
C ASP A 168 -13.98 -3.08 -25.44
N ASN A 169 -13.47 -3.23 -26.67
CA ASN A 169 -12.68 -4.40 -27.08
C ASN A 169 -11.42 -4.61 -26.23
N SER A 170 -10.86 -3.55 -25.67
CA SER A 170 -9.70 -3.67 -24.76
C SER A 170 -10.03 -4.41 -23.47
N VAL A 171 -11.28 -4.30 -22.98
CA VAL A 171 -11.78 -5.03 -21.82
C VAL A 171 -11.89 -6.52 -22.13
N SER A 172 -12.50 -6.89 -23.23
CA SER A 172 -12.60 -8.31 -23.64
C SER A 172 -11.22 -8.93 -23.86
N SER A 173 -10.30 -8.18 -24.45
CA SER A 173 -8.91 -8.61 -24.65
C SER A 173 -8.22 -8.92 -23.34
N ILE A 174 -8.32 -8.02 -22.34
CA ILE A 174 -7.64 -8.19 -21.04
C ILE A 174 -8.30 -9.29 -20.20
N VAL A 175 -9.62 -9.42 -20.24
CA VAL A 175 -10.35 -10.54 -19.60
C VAL A 175 -9.86 -11.88 -20.12
N ASN A 176 -9.74 -12.04 -21.44
CA ASN A 176 -9.24 -13.27 -22.05
C ASN A 176 -7.80 -13.56 -21.64
N LYS A 177 -6.95 -12.55 -21.57
CA LYS A 177 -5.57 -12.72 -21.08
C LYS A 177 -5.52 -13.17 -19.62
N PHE A 178 -6.39 -12.66 -18.74
CA PHE A 178 -6.46 -13.10 -17.34
C PHE A 178 -6.99 -14.53 -17.15
N LYS A 179 -7.63 -15.11 -18.14
CA LYS A 179 -7.99 -16.54 -18.15
C LYS A 179 -6.78 -17.44 -18.44
N ASP A 180 -5.69 -16.85 -18.92
CA ASP A 180 -4.40 -17.50 -19.08
C ASP A 180 -3.58 -17.26 -17.81
N ASP A 181 -3.13 -18.32 -17.15
CA ASP A 181 -2.44 -18.27 -15.83
C ASP A 181 -1.10 -17.48 -15.82
N THR A 182 -0.60 -17.08 -16.98
CA THR A 182 0.71 -16.44 -17.14
C THR A 182 0.66 -14.91 -17.20
N VAL A 183 -0.52 -14.30 -17.04
CA VAL A 183 -0.72 -12.86 -17.25
C VAL A 183 -0.15 -11.98 -16.14
N ASP A 184 0.77 -11.11 -16.52
CA ASP A 184 1.16 -9.92 -15.74
C ASP A 184 0.37 -8.72 -16.26
N PHE A 185 -0.57 -8.20 -15.43
CA PHE A 185 -1.39 -7.04 -15.76
C PHE A 185 -0.54 -5.81 -16.12
N HIS A 186 0.53 -5.57 -15.37
CA HIS A 186 1.38 -4.41 -15.62
C HIS A 186 2.14 -4.54 -16.93
N GLN A 187 2.58 -5.74 -17.28
CA GLN A 187 3.21 -6.01 -18.58
C GLN A 187 2.17 -5.90 -19.71
N THR A 188 0.98 -6.47 -19.52
CA THR A 188 -0.10 -6.35 -20.52
C THR A 188 -0.46 -4.90 -20.82
N VAL A 189 -0.60 -4.08 -19.77
CA VAL A 189 -0.86 -2.65 -19.94
C VAL A 189 0.33 -1.93 -20.57
N ALA A 190 1.55 -2.31 -20.23
CA ALA A 190 2.77 -1.77 -20.85
C ALA A 190 2.79 -2.02 -22.36
N ASP A 191 2.48 -3.23 -22.77
CA ASP A 191 2.40 -3.63 -24.20
C ASP A 191 1.28 -2.89 -24.92
N MET A 192 0.09 -2.76 -24.32
CA MET A 192 -1.05 -2.02 -24.90
C MET A 192 -0.73 -0.53 -25.06
N ALA A 193 -0.08 0.06 -24.06
CA ALA A 193 0.22 1.50 -24.05
C ALA A 193 1.57 1.84 -24.72
N ASN A 194 2.35 0.84 -25.14
CA ASN A 194 3.71 1.00 -25.67
C ASN A 194 4.63 1.81 -24.72
N ILE A 195 4.65 1.40 -23.46
CA ILE A 195 5.46 1.98 -22.37
C ILE A 195 6.20 0.87 -21.62
N SER A 196 7.16 1.23 -20.76
CA SER A 196 7.85 0.23 -19.95
C SER A 196 6.92 -0.35 -18.85
N ARG A 197 7.17 -1.60 -18.44
CA ARG A 197 6.44 -2.26 -17.35
C ARG A 197 6.49 -1.45 -16.03
N THR A 198 7.63 -0.81 -15.75
CA THR A 198 7.79 0.05 -14.57
C THR A 198 6.91 1.28 -14.64
N GLN A 199 6.84 1.93 -15.81
CA GLN A 199 5.93 3.05 -16.04
C GLN A 199 4.47 2.60 -15.92
N ALA A 200 4.08 1.50 -16.57
CA ALA A 200 2.74 0.95 -16.47
C ALA A 200 2.34 0.63 -15.02
N LYS A 201 3.23 0.01 -14.25
CA LYS A 201 3.00 -0.28 -12.82
C LYS A 201 2.78 1.01 -12.02
N THR A 202 3.61 2.02 -12.22
CA THR A 202 3.51 3.31 -11.52
C THR A 202 2.21 4.04 -11.90
N ILE A 203 1.85 4.04 -13.18
CA ILE A 203 0.60 4.68 -13.65
C ILE A 203 -0.62 3.93 -13.12
N ASN A 204 -0.66 2.59 -13.23
CA ASN A 204 -1.76 1.77 -12.75
C ASN A 204 -2.02 2.01 -11.26
N LEU A 205 -1.00 1.86 -10.43
CA LEU A 205 -1.11 2.14 -9.01
C LEU A 205 -1.49 3.60 -8.75
N GLY A 206 -0.87 4.52 -9.48
CA GLY A 206 -1.16 5.95 -9.39
C GLY A 206 -2.62 6.27 -9.66
N LEU A 207 -3.20 5.73 -10.72
CA LEU A 207 -4.61 5.93 -11.07
C LEU A 207 -5.55 5.30 -10.03
N PHE A 208 -5.26 4.10 -9.57
CA PHE A 208 -6.04 3.45 -8.52
C PHE A 208 -6.03 4.26 -7.21
N TYR A 209 -4.96 5.02 -6.96
CA TYR A 209 -4.81 5.87 -5.77
C TYR A 209 -5.12 7.36 -6.02
N GLY A 210 -5.60 7.72 -7.21
CA GLY A 210 -5.95 9.11 -7.56
C GLY A 210 -4.74 10.03 -7.70
N MET A 211 -3.62 9.50 -8.21
CA MET A 211 -2.39 10.25 -8.45
C MET A 211 -2.60 11.27 -9.57
N GLY A 212 -2.19 12.52 -9.33
CA GLY A 212 -2.13 13.55 -10.36
C GLY A 212 -0.79 13.56 -11.10
N LYS A 213 -0.75 14.25 -12.28
CA LYS A 213 0.40 14.33 -13.19
C LYS A 213 1.72 14.76 -12.48
N ALA A 214 1.66 15.74 -11.56
CA ALA A 214 2.84 16.21 -10.84
C ALA A 214 3.47 15.12 -9.95
N LYS A 215 2.64 14.26 -9.35
CA LYS A 215 3.15 13.14 -8.56
C LYS A 215 3.70 12.05 -9.47
N LEU A 216 3.06 11.77 -10.61
CA LEU A 216 3.55 10.85 -11.62
C LEU A 216 4.95 11.27 -12.13
N GLN A 217 5.13 12.56 -12.44
CA GLN A 217 6.42 13.11 -12.83
C GLN A 217 7.51 12.79 -11.81
N ALA A 218 7.23 13.05 -10.53
CA ALA A 218 8.18 12.81 -9.44
C ALA A 218 8.50 11.33 -9.22
N GLU A 219 7.49 10.46 -9.29
CA GLU A 219 7.63 9.00 -9.09
C GLU A 219 8.44 8.34 -10.22
N LEU A 220 8.31 8.83 -11.45
CA LEU A 220 9.04 8.31 -12.60
C LEU A 220 10.36 9.05 -12.88
N GLY A 221 10.66 10.12 -12.13
CA GLY A 221 11.86 10.92 -12.34
C GLY A 221 11.89 11.65 -13.69
N LEU A 222 10.70 12.03 -14.24
CA LEU A 222 10.60 12.71 -15.52
C LEU A 222 11.06 14.17 -15.40
N SER A 223 11.74 14.67 -16.43
CA SER A 223 12.36 15.99 -16.40
C SER A 223 11.34 17.11 -16.48
N THR A 224 10.25 16.92 -17.21
CA THR A 224 9.24 17.94 -17.46
C THR A 224 7.81 17.47 -17.11
N LYS A 225 6.90 18.44 -16.97
CA LYS A 225 5.47 18.13 -16.81
C LYS A 225 4.85 17.63 -18.11
N ASP A 226 5.37 18.10 -19.23
CA ASP A 226 4.89 17.73 -20.57
C ASP A 226 5.16 16.25 -20.85
N GLU A 227 6.35 15.75 -20.51
CA GLU A 227 6.66 14.30 -20.58
C GLU A 227 5.68 13.46 -19.75
N ALA A 228 5.33 13.93 -18.55
CA ALA A 228 4.34 13.23 -17.71
C ALA A 228 2.94 13.27 -18.31
N GLU A 229 2.58 14.38 -18.95
CA GLU A 229 1.29 14.56 -19.63
C GLU A 229 1.20 13.68 -20.87
N ASP A 230 2.22 13.64 -21.70
CA ASP A 230 2.29 12.80 -22.91
C ASP A 230 2.19 11.33 -22.55
N LEU A 231 2.95 10.87 -21.55
CA LEU A 231 2.89 9.50 -21.04
C LEU A 231 1.50 9.14 -20.51
N PHE A 232 0.86 10.06 -19.79
CA PHE A 232 -0.47 9.88 -19.24
C PHE A 232 -1.54 9.81 -20.35
N ASN A 233 -1.41 10.66 -21.38
CA ASN A 233 -2.29 10.65 -22.53
C ASN A 233 -2.12 9.37 -23.36
N GLN A 234 -0.89 8.95 -23.63
CA GLN A 234 -0.59 7.70 -24.33
C GLN A 234 -1.20 6.49 -23.59
N TYR A 235 -1.03 6.43 -22.27
CA TYR A 235 -1.67 5.39 -21.46
C TYR A 235 -3.20 5.40 -21.64
N HIS A 236 -3.85 6.55 -21.49
CA HIS A 236 -5.32 6.63 -21.57
C HIS A 236 -5.89 6.42 -22.97
N GLN A 237 -5.12 6.65 -24.02
CA GLN A 237 -5.53 6.34 -25.39
C GLN A 237 -5.52 4.82 -25.65
N ASN A 238 -4.58 4.11 -25.07
CA ASN A 238 -4.39 2.68 -25.32
C ASN A 238 -5.07 1.77 -24.26
N VAL A 239 -5.37 2.32 -23.08
CA VAL A 239 -6.04 1.62 -21.98
C VAL A 239 -7.23 2.46 -21.48
N PRO A 240 -8.24 2.71 -22.34
CA PRO A 240 -9.32 3.65 -22.03
C PRO A 240 -10.20 3.20 -20.86
N PHE A 241 -10.42 1.90 -20.67
CA PHE A 241 -11.31 1.36 -19.66
C PHE A 241 -10.96 1.77 -18.22
N VAL A 242 -9.68 2.00 -17.91
CA VAL A 242 -9.27 2.44 -16.57
C VAL A 242 -9.73 3.86 -16.30
N ARG A 243 -9.56 4.77 -17.28
CA ARG A 243 -10.04 6.15 -17.18
C ARG A 243 -11.57 6.21 -17.12
N ASP A 244 -12.23 5.40 -17.94
CA ASP A 244 -13.68 5.39 -18.03
C ASP A 244 -14.31 4.84 -16.75
N LEU A 245 -13.71 3.82 -16.14
CA LEU A 245 -14.09 3.32 -14.82
C LEU A 245 -13.87 4.38 -13.72
N MET A 246 -12.76 5.13 -13.78
CA MET A 246 -12.49 6.23 -12.85
C MET A 246 -13.56 7.34 -12.98
N ASN A 247 -13.90 7.73 -14.20
CA ASN A 247 -14.91 8.74 -14.47
C ASN A 247 -16.30 8.27 -14.04
N TYR A 248 -16.66 7.03 -14.37
CA TYR A 248 -17.93 6.41 -13.97
C TYR A 248 -18.08 6.37 -12.44
N THR A 249 -17.08 5.88 -11.73
CA THR A 249 -17.12 5.77 -10.26
C THR A 249 -17.16 7.14 -9.59
N SER A 250 -16.41 8.11 -10.10
CA SER A 250 -16.43 9.49 -9.60
C SER A 250 -17.80 10.15 -9.82
N LYS A 251 -18.41 9.98 -10.99
CA LYS A 251 -19.76 10.47 -11.30
C LYS A 251 -20.81 9.82 -10.42
N THR A 252 -20.74 8.50 -10.23
CA THR A 252 -21.63 7.75 -9.34
C THR A 252 -21.51 8.26 -7.90
N ALA A 253 -20.30 8.45 -7.39
CA ALA A 253 -20.06 9.01 -6.06
C ALA A 253 -20.62 10.43 -5.92
N GLN A 254 -20.50 11.25 -6.97
CA GLN A 254 -21.02 12.62 -7.00
C GLN A 254 -22.56 12.64 -6.96
N THR A 255 -23.21 11.78 -7.73
CA THR A 255 -24.68 11.77 -7.85
C THR A 255 -25.35 11.04 -6.71
N SER A 256 -24.98 9.80 -6.42
CA SER A 256 -25.61 8.96 -5.39
C SER A 256 -25.09 9.23 -3.96
N GLY A 257 -23.91 9.87 -3.83
CA GLY A 257 -23.25 10.09 -2.54
C GLY A 257 -22.57 8.86 -1.96
N SER A 258 -22.56 7.73 -2.67
CA SER A 258 -21.91 6.51 -2.20
C SER A 258 -21.50 5.59 -3.36
N ILE A 259 -20.58 4.66 -3.06
CA ILE A 259 -20.20 3.55 -3.92
C ILE A 259 -20.36 2.25 -3.14
N GLY A 260 -20.91 1.21 -3.78
CA GLY A 260 -20.98 -0.15 -3.26
C GLY A 260 -19.73 -0.96 -3.63
N THR A 261 -19.11 -1.64 -2.65
CA THR A 261 -18.02 -2.59 -2.89
C THR A 261 -18.57 -3.95 -3.35
N LEU A 262 -17.71 -4.90 -3.64
CA LEU A 262 -18.06 -6.23 -4.20
C LEU A 262 -19.13 -6.97 -3.39
N LEU A 263 -19.06 -6.93 -2.07
CA LEU A 263 -20.04 -7.55 -1.18
C LEU A 263 -21.08 -6.57 -0.62
N GLY A 264 -21.28 -5.42 -1.28
CA GLY A 264 -22.36 -4.48 -0.98
C GLY A 264 -22.09 -3.49 0.15
N ARG A 265 -20.88 -3.46 0.69
CA ARG A 265 -20.49 -2.45 1.69
C ARG A 265 -20.43 -1.06 1.05
N ARG A 266 -21.04 -0.06 1.70
CA ARG A 266 -21.14 1.29 1.15
C ARG A 266 -20.03 2.23 1.66
N CYS A 267 -19.30 2.80 0.73
CA CYS A 267 -18.38 3.90 0.96
C CYS A 267 -19.06 5.23 0.66
N ARG A 268 -19.24 6.08 1.67
CA ARG A 268 -20.01 7.34 1.58
C ARG A 268 -19.10 8.54 1.31
N PHE A 269 -19.68 9.56 0.64
CA PHE A 269 -19.08 10.86 0.32
C PHE A 269 -19.98 11.97 0.85
N ASN A 270 -19.96 12.18 2.16
CA ASN A 270 -20.88 13.09 2.85
C ASN A 270 -20.35 14.51 3.00
N LYS A 271 -19.06 14.74 2.74
CA LYS A 271 -18.46 16.08 2.81
C LYS A 271 -18.63 16.82 1.48
N TRP A 272 -18.71 18.15 1.57
CA TRP A 272 -18.94 19.04 0.45
C TRP A 272 -17.87 20.10 0.34
N GLU A 273 -17.66 20.60 -0.86
CA GLU A 273 -16.69 21.64 -1.20
C GLU A 273 -17.24 22.54 -2.31
N PRO A 274 -16.69 23.75 -2.53
CA PRO A 274 -17.08 24.58 -3.67
C PRO A 274 -16.84 23.82 -4.98
N ALA A 275 -17.74 23.99 -5.95
CA ALA A 275 -17.58 23.42 -7.30
C ALA A 275 -16.41 24.02 -8.07
N GLN A 276 -15.97 25.22 -7.69
CA GLN A 276 -14.82 25.89 -8.29
C GLN A 276 -13.52 25.11 -8.02
N PHE A 277 -12.64 25.11 -9.01
CA PHE A 277 -11.32 24.47 -8.88
C PHE A 277 -10.46 25.17 -7.82
N GLY A 278 -9.80 24.39 -6.97
CA GLY A 278 -8.92 24.89 -5.91
C GLY A 278 -8.76 23.89 -4.76
N MET A 279 -7.89 24.19 -3.82
CA MET A 279 -7.76 23.45 -2.56
C MET A 279 -8.74 24.04 -1.55
N HIS A 280 -9.78 23.26 -1.21
CA HIS A 280 -10.82 23.67 -0.27
C HIS A 280 -10.86 22.73 0.92
N LYS A 281 -11.24 23.26 2.10
CA LYS A 281 -11.51 22.44 3.28
C LYS A 281 -12.93 21.85 3.14
N PRO A 282 -13.06 20.52 3.08
CA PRO A 282 -14.36 19.90 3.02
C PRO A 282 -15.17 20.12 4.31
N MET A 283 -16.46 20.38 4.18
CA MET A 283 -17.37 20.72 5.27
C MET A 283 -18.69 19.92 5.17
N GLU A 284 -19.55 20.05 6.16
CA GLU A 284 -20.89 19.46 6.11
C GLU A 284 -21.76 20.19 5.08
N TYR A 285 -22.85 19.53 4.63
CA TYR A 285 -23.73 20.05 3.57
C TYR A 285 -24.28 21.43 3.91
N GLU A 286 -24.88 21.59 5.11
CA GLU A 286 -25.51 22.82 5.54
C GLU A 286 -24.51 23.98 5.67
N GLU A 287 -23.29 23.69 6.09
CA GLU A 287 -22.21 24.68 6.17
C GLU A 287 -21.77 25.10 4.77
N ALA A 288 -21.58 24.14 3.85
CA ALA A 288 -21.19 24.39 2.48
C ALA A 288 -22.26 25.19 1.72
N GLU A 289 -23.53 24.80 1.86
CA GLU A 289 -24.66 25.49 1.24
C GLU A 289 -24.79 26.94 1.70
N ARG A 290 -24.64 27.17 3.02
CA ARG A 290 -24.69 28.53 3.60
C ARG A 290 -23.52 29.38 3.13
N THR A 291 -22.33 28.78 3.00
CA THR A 291 -21.11 29.52 2.65
C THR A 291 -21.01 29.85 1.17
N TYR A 292 -21.38 28.92 0.29
CA TYR A 292 -21.16 29.02 -1.14
C TYR A 292 -22.43 29.05 -1.99
N GLY A 293 -23.58 28.69 -1.44
CA GLY A 293 -24.86 28.55 -2.13
C GLY A 293 -25.05 27.16 -2.76
N ARG A 294 -26.30 26.67 -2.75
CA ARG A 294 -26.68 25.31 -3.16
C ARG A 294 -26.17 24.86 -4.52
N GLY A 295 -26.25 25.73 -5.53
CA GLY A 295 -25.82 25.42 -6.90
C GLY A 295 -24.31 25.55 -7.16
N ARG A 296 -23.52 25.92 -6.14
CA ARG A 296 -22.08 26.17 -6.25
C ARG A 296 -21.22 25.19 -5.46
N ILE A 297 -21.82 24.12 -4.96
CA ILE A 297 -21.14 23.09 -4.18
C ILE A 297 -21.21 21.72 -4.86
N ARG A 298 -20.23 20.89 -4.58
CA ARG A 298 -20.13 19.49 -5.01
C ARG A 298 -19.66 18.60 -3.87
N ARG A 299 -19.89 17.29 -3.97
CA ARG A 299 -19.33 16.34 -3.00
C ARG A 299 -17.82 16.31 -3.09
N ALA A 300 -17.18 16.39 -1.93
CA ALA A 300 -15.73 16.34 -1.81
C ALA A 300 -15.19 14.91 -1.98
N PHE A 301 -13.94 14.82 -2.41
CA PHE A 301 -13.18 13.58 -2.53
C PHE A 301 -13.72 12.53 -3.51
N THR A 302 -14.65 12.86 -4.40
CA THR A 302 -15.21 11.89 -5.36
C THR A 302 -14.16 11.35 -6.34
N TYR A 303 -13.07 12.06 -6.56
CA TYR A 303 -11.91 11.57 -7.32
C TYR A 303 -11.22 10.35 -6.69
N LYS A 304 -11.47 10.06 -5.39
CA LYS A 304 -10.99 8.86 -4.69
C LYS A 304 -11.97 7.68 -4.81
N ALA A 305 -13.02 7.80 -5.61
CA ALA A 305 -14.09 6.82 -5.67
C ALA A 305 -13.59 5.46 -6.18
N LEU A 306 -12.80 5.45 -7.25
CA LEU A 306 -12.20 4.22 -7.77
C LEU A 306 -11.32 3.55 -6.72
N ASN A 307 -10.45 4.31 -6.04
CA ASN A 307 -9.62 3.77 -4.97
C ASN A 307 -10.45 3.11 -3.85
N LYS A 308 -11.52 3.79 -3.40
CA LYS A 308 -12.41 3.22 -2.37
C LYS A 308 -13.14 1.98 -2.85
N LEU A 309 -13.53 1.93 -4.12
CA LEU A 309 -14.16 0.76 -4.73
C LEU A 309 -13.18 -0.42 -4.73
N ILE A 310 -12.00 -0.25 -5.33
CA ILE A 310 -11.03 -1.34 -5.52
C ILE A 310 -10.48 -1.82 -4.18
N GLN A 311 -9.93 -0.94 -3.34
CA GLN A 311 -9.41 -1.35 -2.02
C GLN A 311 -10.50 -1.89 -1.10
N GLY A 312 -11.72 -1.33 -1.20
CA GLY A 312 -12.84 -1.83 -0.43
C GLY A 312 -13.25 -3.24 -0.84
N SER A 313 -13.30 -3.51 -2.12
CA SER A 313 -13.62 -4.83 -2.67
C SER A 313 -12.51 -5.84 -2.40
N ALA A 314 -11.24 -5.44 -2.47
CA ALA A 314 -10.11 -6.25 -2.05
C ALA A 314 -10.22 -6.66 -0.57
N ALA A 315 -10.57 -5.71 0.29
CA ALA A 315 -10.81 -6.00 1.71
C ALA A 315 -12.01 -6.95 1.92
N ASP A 316 -13.07 -6.81 1.13
CA ASP A 316 -14.23 -7.71 1.16
C ASP A 316 -13.83 -9.14 0.78
N MET A 317 -13.03 -9.32 -0.29
CA MET A 317 -12.52 -10.63 -0.72
C MET A 317 -11.70 -11.32 0.39
N THR A 318 -10.68 -10.62 0.90
CA THR A 318 -9.81 -11.19 1.95
C THR A 318 -10.60 -11.55 3.20
N LYS A 319 -11.55 -10.69 3.62
CA LYS A 319 -12.42 -10.99 4.78
C LYS A 319 -13.35 -12.16 4.52
N LYS A 320 -13.90 -12.29 3.33
CA LYS A 320 -14.74 -13.43 2.96
C LYS A 320 -13.95 -14.72 3.00
N ALA A 321 -12.73 -14.71 2.42
CA ALA A 321 -11.82 -15.86 2.47
C ALA A 321 -11.49 -16.26 3.92
N MET A 322 -11.23 -15.27 4.80
CA MET A 322 -11.00 -15.55 6.23
C MET A 322 -12.21 -16.20 6.91
N VAL A 323 -13.43 -15.78 6.57
CA VAL A 323 -14.66 -16.39 7.10
C VAL A 323 -14.82 -17.84 6.59
N ASP A 324 -14.56 -18.08 5.31
CA ASP A 324 -14.66 -19.41 4.70
C ASP A 324 -13.59 -20.35 5.30
N LEU A 325 -12.36 -19.89 5.46
CA LEU A 325 -11.29 -20.61 6.15
C LEU A 325 -11.67 -20.95 7.60
N TYR A 326 -12.23 -19.97 8.33
CA TYR A 326 -12.68 -20.18 9.71
C TYR A 326 -13.75 -21.28 9.81
N ASN A 327 -14.70 -21.32 8.88
CA ASN A 327 -15.74 -22.34 8.83
C ASN A 327 -15.17 -23.75 8.56
N GLU A 328 -13.99 -23.83 7.93
CA GLU A 328 -13.23 -25.05 7.71
C GLU A 328 -12.19 -25.35 8.81
N GLY A 329 -12.22 -24.58 9.91
CA GLY A 329 -11.34 -24.76 11.06
C GLY A 329 -9.94 -24.17 10.88
N VAL A 330 -9.70 -23.38 9.84
CA VAL A 330 -8.42 -22.75 9.56
C VAL A 330 -8.43 -21.30 10.04
N ILE A 331 -7.50 -20.96 10.93
CA ILE A 331 -7.41 -19.59 11.51
C ILE A 331 -6.08 -18.96 11.09
N PRO A 332 -6.08 -17.88 10.30
CA PRO A 332 -4.88 -17.13 9.98
C PRO A 332 -4.23 -16.50 11.23
N HIS A 333 -2.92 -16.55 11.30
CA HIS A 333 -2.16 -15.90 12.36
C HIS A 333 -2.03 -14.38 12.13
N ILE A 334 -1.75 -14.01 10.88
CA ILE A 334 -1.56 -12.61 10.47
C ILE A 334 -2.30 -12.41 9.15
N GLN A 335 -2.84 -11.21 8.95
CA GLN A 335 -3.38 -10.75 7.68
C GLN A 335 -2.66 -9.46 7.28
N ILE A 336 -2.04 -9.42 6.10
CA ILE A 336 -1.32 -8.27 5.57
C ILE A 336 -1.87 -7.93 4.19
N HIS A 337 -2.73 -6.92 4.10
CA HIS A 337 -3.36 -6.46 2.86
C HIS A 337 -4.17 -7.55 2.14
N ASP A 338 -3.55 -8.28 1.25
CA ASP A 338 -4.05 -9.39 0.43
C ASP A 338 -3.44 -10.75 0.80
N GLU A 339 -2.50 -10.78 1.76
CA GLU A 339 -1.80 -11.96 2.27
C GLU A 339 -2.43 -12.48 3.56
N LEU A 340 -2.51 -13.81 3.68
CA LEU A 340 -2.84 -14.55 4.90
C LEU A 340 -1.69 -15.47 5.29
N ASP A 341 -1.21 -15.29 6.52
CA ASP A 341 -0.16 -16.14 7.10
C ASP A 341 -0.79 -17.22 7.99
N ILE A 342 -0.49 -18.48 7.71
CA ILE A 342 -1.15 -19.64 8.31
C ILE A 342 -0.13 -20.72 8.64
N SER A 343 -0.32 -21.44 9.76
CA SER A 343 0.42 -22.69 10.00
C SER A 343 -0.14 -23.82 9.17
N VAL A 344 0.69 -24.43 8.32
CA VAL A 344 0.31 -25.43 7.34
C VAL A 344 0.91 -26.80 7.70
N GLU A 345 0.07 -27.80 7.88
CA GLU A 345 0.51 -29.15 8.29
C GLU A 345 1.02 -30.01 7.12
N SER A 346 0.48 -29.77 5.90
CA SER A 346 0.81 -30.56 4.71
C SER A 346 0.56 -29.77 3.42
N ASP A 347 1.12 -30.25 2.30
CA ASP A 347 0.91 -29.64 1.00
C ASP A 347 -0.57 -29.78 0.53
N ASP A 348 -1.29 -30.81 1.00
CA ASP A 348 -2.72 -30.96 0.71
C ASP A 348 -3.57 -29.95 1.51
N ALA A 349 -3.17 -29.65 2.75
CA ALA A 349 -3.78 -28.56 3.51
C ALA A 349 -3.56 -27.20 2.82
N ALA A 350 -2.36 -26.97 2.27
CA ALA A 350 -2.07 -25.75 1.51
C ALA A 350 -2.96 -25.63 0.26
N LYS A 351 -3.12 -26.70 -0.51
CA LYS A 351 -4.02 -26.73 -1.69
C LYS A 351 -5.47 -26.42 -1.31
N LYS A 352 -5.96 -26.99 -0.19
CA LYS A 352 -7.31 -26.70 0.30
C LYS A 352 -7.46 -25.22 0.67
N ILE A 353 -6.48 -24.61 1.31
CA ILE A 353 -6.48 -23.19 1.65
C ILE A 353 -6.52 -22.34 0.38
N ILE A 354 -5.69 -22.63 -0.61
CA ILE A 354 -5.69 -21.97 -1.92
C ILE A 354 -7.06 -22.04 -2.57
N ASP A 355 -7.64 -23.24 -2.66
CA ASP A 355 -8.97 -23.44 -3.27
C ASP A 355 -10.06 -22.62 -2.57
N ILE A 356 -10.06 -22.58 -1.24
CA ILE A 356 -11.01 -21.75 -0.47
C ILE A 356 -10.83 -20.27 -0.78
N MET A 357 -9.59 -19.78 -0.80
CA MET A 357 -9.30 -18.37 -1.06
C MET A 357 -9.68 -17.97 -2.50
N GLU A 358 -9.30 -18.78 -3.49
CA GLU A 358 -9.60 -18.52 -4.91
C GLU A 358 -11.11 -18.52 -5.20
N ASN A 359 -11.88 -19.33 -4.48
CA ASN A 359 -13.32 -19.46 -4.64
C ASN A 359 -14.16 -18.62 -3.67
N ALA A 360 -13.54 -17.84 -2.79
CA ALA A 360 -14.24 -17.00 -1.81
C ALA A 360 -15.21 -16.00 -2.45
N VAL A 361 -14.89 -15.50 -3.64
CA VAL A 361 -15.73 -14.61 -4.45
C VAL A 361 -15.57 -14.95 -5.93
N THR A 362 -16.64 -14.73 -6.71
CA THR A 362 -16.62 -14.92 -8.17
C THR A 362 -16.36 -13.58 -8.87
N LEU A 363 -15.34 -13.54 -9.70
CA LEU A 363 -15.03 -12.42 -10.59
C LEU A 363 -15.15 -12.83 -12.06
N GLU A 364 -15.18 -11.85 -12.98
CA GLU A 364 -15.12 -12.09 -14.43
C GLU A 364 -13.75 -12.63 -14.89
N VAL A 365 -12.76 -12.55 -14.02
CA VAL A 365 -11.42 -13.12 -14.20
C VAL A 365 -11.10 -14.05 -13.04
N PRO A 366 -10.36 -15.16 -13.25
CA PRO A 366 -10.02 -16.08 -12.17
C PRO A 366 -9.29 -15.38 -11.04
N ASN A 367 -9.58 -15.73 -9.79
CA ASN A 367 -8.69 -15.39 -8.69
C ASN A 367 -7.51 -16.36 -8.70
N LYS A 368 -6.37 -15.88 -8.19
CA LYS A 368 -5.16 -16.68 -8.06
C LYS A 368 -4.50 -16.37 -6.74
N VAL A 369 -4.02 -17.41 -6.07
CA VAL A 369 -3.30 -17.31 -4.80
C VAL A 369 -1.90 -17.89 -4.98
N ASP A 370 -0.90 -17.06 -4.77
CA ASP A 370 0.49 -17.48 -4.72
C ASP A 370 0.78 -18.01 -3.30
N TYR A 371 1.47 -19.17 -3.23
CA TYR A 371 1.79 -19.83 -1.97
C TYR A 371 3.28 -20.04 -1.83
N GLU A 372 3.81 -19.59 -0.72
CA GLU A 372 5.19 -19.82 -0.31
C GLU A 372 5.22 -20.38 1.11
N SER A 373 6.21 -21.21 1.45
CA SER A 373 6.32 -21.77 2.79
C SER A 373 7.76 -21.90 3.27
N GLY A 374 7.92 -21.76 4.59
CA GLY A 374 9.22 -21.85 5.27
C GLY A 374 9.11 -22.44 6.66
N LYS A 375 10.24 -22.57 7.35
CA LYS A 375 10.28 -22.97 8.77
C LYS A 375 9.84 -21.82 9.68
N THR A 376 10.04 -20.59 9.20
CA THR A 376 9.66 -19.34 9.86
C THR A 376 9.11 -18.38 8.82
N TRP A 377 8.47 -17.31 9.22
CA TRP A 377 8.06 -16.26 8.31
C TRP A 377 9.25 -15.58 7.58
N GLY A 378 10.43 -15.55 8.22
CA GLY A 378 11.64 -14.97 7.63
C GLY A 378 12.22 -15.75 6.47
N ASP A 379 11.91 -17.04 6.33
CA ASP A 379 12.45 -17.91 5.28
C ASP A 379 11.77 -17.71 3.90
N ILE A 380 10.70 -16.92 3.84
CA ILE A 380 9.83 -16.81 2.66
C ILE A 380 10.25 -15.71 1.68
N TYR A 381 11.05 -14.77 2.10
CA TYR A 381 11.38 -13.57 1.32
C TYR A 381 12.87 -13.49 0.94
N ASP A 382 13.46 -14.58 0.54
CA ASP A 382 14.85 -14.63 0.03
C ASP A 382 14.98 -14.10 -1.41
#